data_72b524ec321501cb0a4cfa6640439548
#
_entry.id   72b524ec321501cb0a4cfa6640439548
#
_cell.length_a   1.000
_cell.length_b   1.000
_cell.length_c   1.000
_cell.angle_alpha   90.00
_cell.angle_beta   90.00
_cell.angle_gamma   90.00
#
_symmetry.space_group_name_H-M   'P 1'
#
loop_
_entity.id
_entity.type
_entity.pdbx_description
1 polymer ?
#
loop_
_entity_poly.entity_id
_entity_poly.type
_entity_poly.pdbx_seq_one_letter_code
_entity_poly.pdbx_strand_id
1 'polypeptide(L)'
;MNYHNITTDDMRNGDGLRTVLWVAGCNHHCKGCQNPVTWNPHDGLIFDVEAEQELYNKVNKSYISGVTFSGGDPLYPENRDTIFHLAKYIKKYIPGKTVWLYTGYLWEEIRDLPGMKWIDILVDELSDVTYHWAGSTNQRVIDVQKSLKTGTVILKGE
;
A
#
# COMPACT_ATOMS: atom_id res chain seq x y z
N MET A 1 14.00 -3.79 4.27
CA MET A 1 13.09 -2.66 3.97
C MET A 1 13.25 -1.58 5.01
N ASN A 2 13.31 -0.36 4.58
CA ASN A 2 13.27 0.80 5.47
C ASN A 2 11.91 1.48 5.40
N TYR A 3 11.58 2.27 6.42
CA TYR A 3 10.32 3.00 6.49
C TYR A 3 10.53 4.35 7.17
N HIS A 4 9.62 5.29 6.92
CA HIS A 4 9.70 6.62 7.51
C HIS A 4 8.79 6.79 8.72
N ASN A 5 7.62 6.18 8.71
CA ASN A 5 6.64 6.33 9.79
C ASN A 5 5.61 5.22 9.77
N ILE A 6 4.95 5.04 10.90
CA ILE A 6 3.72 4.27 11.05
C ILE A 6 2.71 5.19 11.70
N THR A 7 1.77 5.72 10.92
CA THR A 7 0.73 6.62 11.41
C THR A 7 -0.55 5.85 11.67
N THR A 8 -1.40 6.37 12.56
CA THR A 8 -2.68 5.74 12.87
C THR A 8 -3.81 6.77 12.80
N ASP A 9 -5.05 6.29 12.83
CA ASP A 9 -6.26 7.12 12.75
C ASP A 9 -6.31 7.98 11.48
N ASP A 10 -5.73 7.47 10.40
CA ASP A 10 -5.69 8.14 9.11
C ASP A 10 -7.02 7.92 8.37
N MET A 11 -7.63 9.01 7.88
CA MET A 11 -8.88 8.99 7.13
C MET A 11 -8.70 9.31 5.64
N ARG A 12 -7.48 9.57 5.20
CA ARG A 12 -7.19 10.07 3.84
C ARG A 12 -6.64 8.99 2.90
N ASN A 13 -6.20 7.87 3.45
CA ASN A 13 -5.50 6.82 2.68
C ASN A 13 -6.29 5.51 2.65
N GLY A 14 -7.56 5.59 2.32
CA GLY A 14 -8.46 4.45 2.22
C GLY A 14 -9.69 4.62 3.08
N ASP A 15 -10.58 3.62 3.05
CA ASP A 15 -11.84 3.69 3.75
C ASP A 15 -11.68 3.46 5.25
N GLY A 16 -12.38 4.25 6.04
CA GLY A 16 -12.40 4.18 7.49
C GLY A 16 -11.16 4.78 8.13
N LEU A 17 -10.99 4.55 9.43
CA LEU A 17 -9.77 4.92 10.14
C LEU A 17 -8.72 3.84 9.91
N ARG A 18 -7.54 4.23 9.47
CA ARG A 18 -6.53 3.27 9.04
C ARG A 18 -5.18 3.55 9.70
N THR A 19 -4.40 2.47 9.82
CA THR A 19 -2.98 2.55 10.13
C THR A 19 -2.22 2.54 8.82
N VAL A 20 -1.30 3.48 8.64
CA VAL A 20 -0.53 3.63 7.40
C VAL A 20 0.95 3.36 7.67
N LEU A 21 1.53 2.46 6.90
CA LEU A 21 2.98 2.25 6.88
C LEU A 21 3.57 3.02 5.69
N TRP A 22 4.45 3.96 6.00
CA TRP A 22 5.11 4.84 5.03
C TRP A 22 6.49 4.28 4.74
N VAL A 23 6.64 3.56 3.63
CA VAL A 23 7.90 2.87 3.28
C VAL A 23 8.88 3.77 2.55
N ALA A 24 10.16 3.40 2.55
CA ALA A 24 11.20 4.02 1.77
C ALA A 24 11.47 3.21 0.49
N GLY A 25 11.86 3.90 -0.58
CA GLY A 25 12.19 3.30 -1.88
C GLY A 25 11.10 3.54 -2.92
N CYS A 26 11.50 4.19 -4.01
CA CYS A 26 10.60 4.42 -5.14
C CYS A 26 11.44 4.69 -6.39
N ASN A 27 11.16 3.94 -7.47
CA ASN A 27 11.83 4.12 -8.76
C ASN A 27 11.12 5.07 -9.71
N HIS A 28 9.91 5.51 -9.37
CA HIS A 28 9.06 6.26 -10.31
C HIS A 28 9.51 7.70 -10.47
N HIS A 29 10.01 8.33 -9.40
CA HIS A 29 10.50 9.71 -9.39
C HIS A 29 9.50 10.67 -10.06
N CYS A 30 8.24 10.55 -9.71
CA CYS A 30 7.14 11.28 -10.34
C CYS A 30 7.35 12.78 -10.20
N LYS A 31 7.16 13.50 -11.30
CA LYS A 31 7.16 14.96 -11.28
C LYS A 31 6.01 15.45 -10.40
N GLY A 32 6.31 16.28 -9.41
CA GLY A 32 5.30 16.75 -8.45
C GLY A 32 4.97 15.76 -7.35
N CYS A 33 5.81 14.74 -7.14
CA CYS A 33 5.64 13.78 -6.03
C CYS A 33 5.55 14.50 -4.69
N GLN A 34 4.56 14.12 -3.86
CA GLN A 34 4.37 14.72 -2.55
C GLN A 34 5.42 14.28 -1.51
N ASN A 35 6.07 13.13 -1.74
CA ASN A 35 7.02 12.55 -0.80
C ASN A 35 8.35 12.18 -1.45
N PRO A 36 9.08 13.13 -2.07
CA PRO A 36 10.36 12.79 -2.70
C PRO A 36 11.41 12.27 -1.71
N VAL A 37 11.27 12.58 -0.43
CA VAL A 37 12.12 12.05 0.64
C VAL A 37 12.04 10.53 0.74
N THR A 38 10.97 9.90 0.26
CA THR A 38 10.78 8.46 0.29
C THR A 38 11.44 7.72 -0.88
N TRP A 39 12.06 8.41 -1.82
CA TRP A 39 12.65 7.78 -3.01
C TRP A 39 13.85 6.89 -2.69
N ASN A 40 14.67 7.28 -1.72
CA ASN A 40 15.86 6.53 -1.34
C ASN A 40 15.48 5.34 -0.43
N PRO A 41 15.71 4.08 -0.87
CA PRO A 41 15.33 2.91 -0.08
C PRO A 41 16.16 2.74 1.19
N HIS A 42 17.26 3.47 1.34
CA HIS A 42 18.14 3.39 2.50
C HIS A 42 17.87 4.48 3.54
N ASP A 43 16.99 5.42 3.23
CA ASP A 43 16.57 6.45 4.19
C ASP A 43 15.55 5.89 5.19
N GLY A 44 15.36 6.66 6.27
CA GLY A 44 14.42 6.30 7.31
C GLY A 44 14.99 5.26 8.29
N LEU A 45 14.07 4.52 8.89
CA LEU A 45 14.40 3.51 9.91
C LEU A 45 14.35 2.11 9.29
N ILE A 46 15.14 1.19 9.88
CA ILE A 46 15.07 -0.22 9.50
C ILE A 46 13.74 -0.79 10.01
N PHE A 47 13.00 -1.47 9.12
CA PHE A 47 11.76 -2.15 9.50
C PHE A 47 12.12 -3.48 10.16
N ASP A 48 12.32 -3.44 11.48
CA ASP A 48 12.72 -4.57 12.29
C ASP A 48 11.52 -5.24 12.98
N VAL A 49 11.81 -6.20 13.86
CA VAL A 49 10.77 -6.94 14.60
C VAL A 49 9.93 -5.99 15.46
N GLU A 50 10.54 -4.99 16.06
CA GLU A 50 9.82 -4.01 16.89
C GLU A 50 8.88 -3.15 16.06
N ALA A 51 9.31 -2.72 14.88
CA ALA A 51 8.48 -1.96 13.95
C ALA A 51 7.30 -2.83 13.45
N GLU A 52 7.55 -4.08 13.13
CA GLU A 52 6.51 -5.03 12.73
C GLU A 52 5.47 -5.19 13.83
N GLN A 53 5.89 -5.35 15.06
CA GLN A 53 5.00 -5.49 16.21
C GLN A 53 4.19 -4.20 16.45
N GLU A 54 4.82 -3.05 16.30
CA GLU A 54 4.14 -1.76 16.40
C GLU A 54 3.02 -1.65 15.36
N LEU A 55 3.31 -2.05 14.11
CA LEU A 55 2.31 -2.04 13.05
C LEU A 55 1.10 -2.91 13.42
N TYR A 56 1.35 -4.14 13.83
CA TYR A 56 0.26 -5.05 14.18
C TYR A 56 -0.57 -4.56 15.37
N ASN A 57 0.07 -4.02 16.38
CA ASN A 57 -0.62 -3.47 17.54
C ASN A 57 -1.53 -2.30 17.16
N LYS A 58 -1.09 -1.43 16.25
CA LYS A 58 -1.89 -0.32 15.78
C LYS A 58 -3.05 -0.77 14.90
N VAL A 59 -2.82 -1.76 14.03
CA VAL A 59 -3.88 -2.31 13.15
C VAL A 59 -4.93 -3.06 13.97
N ASN A 60 -4.53 -3.70 15.05
CA ASN A 60 -5.42 -4.57 15.86
C ASN A 60 -6.41 -3.80 16.73
N LYS A 61 -6.40 -2.49 16.74
CA LYS A 61 -7.37 -1.71 17.51
C LYS A 61 -8.76 -1.85 16.89
N SER A 62 -9.79 -1.99 17.74
CA SER A 62 -11.16 -2.31 17.30
C SER A 62 -11.74 -1.30 16.32
N TYR A 63 -11.39 -0.01 16.47
CA TYR A 63 -11.89 1.07 15.61
C TYR A 63 -11.08 1.25 14.32
N ILE A 64 -9.98 0.56 14.15
CA ILE A 64 -9.17 0.64 12.94
C ILE A 64 -9.73 -0.30 11.88
N SER A 65 -10.02 0.23 10.70
CA SER A 65 -10.60 -0.53 9.59
C SER A 65 -9.59 -1.43 8.88
N GLY A 66 -8.32 -1.09 8.93
CA GLY A 66 -7.28 -1.89 8.31
C GLY A 66 -5.96 -1.15 8.16
N VAL A 67 -5.12 -1.69 7.30
CA VAL A 67 -3.78 -1.16 7.02
C VAL A 67 -3.72 -0.61 5.59
N THR A 68 -2.96 0.46 5.42
CA THR A 68 -2.60 1.00 4.12
C THR A 68 -1.09 1.03 3.98
N PHE A 69 -0.57 0.51 2.89
CA PHE A 69 0.84 0.62 2.53
C PHE A 69 1.03 1.76 1.54
N SER A 70 1.87 2.71 1.87
CA SER A 70 2.12 3.91 1.09
C SER A 70 3.54 4.41 1.31
N GLY A 71 3.82 5.66 1.00
CA GLY A 71 5.13 6.28 1.22
C GLY A 71 5.87 6.49 -0.08
N GLY A 72 7.03 5.85 -0.25
CA GLY A 72 7.68 5.61 -1.52
C GLY A 72 6.81 4.67 -2.33
N ASP A 73 7.32 3.51 -2.69
CA ASP A 73 6.47 2.51 -3.32
C ASP A 73 6.55 1.18 -2.57
N PRO A 74 5.44 0.71 -1.97
CA PRO A 74 5.41 -0.60 -1.32
C PRO A 74 5.81 -1.75 -2.25
N LEU A 75 5.62 -1.59 -3.56
CA LEU A 75 6.00 -2.59 -4.56
C LEU A 75 7.38 -2.33 -5.18
N TYR A 76 8.15 -1.38 -4.65
CA TYR A 76 9.57 -1.30 -4.94
C TYR A 76 10.16 -2.70 -4.74
N PRO A 77 10.92 -3.25 -5.73
CA PRO A 77 11.25 -4.68 -5.72
C PRO A 77 11.80 -5.23 -4.41
N GLU A 78 12.65 -4.48 -3.73
CA GLU A 78 13.24 -4.91 -2.46
C GLU A 78 12.25 -4.90 -1.29
N ASN A 79 11.10 -4.24 -1.45
CA ASN A 79 10.08 -4.13 -0.41
C ASN A 79 8.99 -5.20 -0.52
N ARG A 80 8.84 -5.80 -1.69
CA ARG A 80 7.69 -6.67 -2.02
C ARG A 80 7.50 -7.82 -1.05
N ASP A 81 8.56 -8.55 -0.74
CA ASP A 81 8.46 -9.72 0.14
C ASP A 81 8.00 -9.33 1.54
N THR A 82 8.52 -8.24 2.07
CA THR A 82 8.11 -7.74 3.39
C THR A 82 6.65 -7.29 3.37
N ILE A 83 6.26 -6.51 2.38
CA ILE A 83 4.88 -6.01 2.25
C ILE A 83 3.88 -7.17 2.15
N PHE A 84 4.16 -8.15 1.31
CA PHE A 84 3.26 -9.30 1.17
C PHE A 84 3.23 -10.18 2.41
N HIS A 85 4.34 -10.30 3.13
CA HIS A 85 4.38 -10.96 4.43
C HIS A 85 3.46 -10.26 5.44
N LEU A 86 3.56 -8.94 5.53
CA LEU A 86 2.72 -8.15 6.44
C LEU A 86 1.24 -8.27 6.08
N ALA A 87 0.90 -8.16 4.81
CA ALA A 87 -0.47 -8.28 4.34
C ALA A 87 -1.05 -9.66 4.69
N LYS A 88 -0.30 -10.72 4.40
CA LYS A 88 -0.69 -12.09 4.72
C LYS A 88 -0.93 -12.28 6.21
N TYR A 89 -0.02 -11.78 7.05
CA TYR A 89 -0.17 -11.90 8.50
C TYR A 89 -1.44 -11.20 8.98
N ILE A 90 -1.67 -9.98 8.52
CA ILE A 90 -2.85 -9.21 8.92
C ILE A 90 -4.13 -9.91 8.49
N LYS A 91 -4.20 -10.40 7.26
CA LYS A 91 -5.39 -11.11 6.76
C LYS A 91 -5.66 -12.41 7.52
N LYS A 92 -4.61 -13.11 7.94
CA LYS A 92 -4.76 -14.39 8.65
C LYS A 92 -5.00 -14.25 10.15
N TYR A 93 -4.33 -13.30 10.81
CA TYR A 93 -4.27 -13.26 12.26
C TYR A 93 -4.94 -12.03 12.89
N ILE A 94 -5.33 -11.05 12.10
CA ILE A 94 -6.08 -9.87 12.57
C ILE A 94 -7.37 -9.78 11.74
N PRO A 95 -8.38 -10.61 12.05
CA PRO A 95 -9.58 -10.74 11.22
C PRO A 95 -10.38 -9.44 11.14
N GLY A 96 -11.07 -9.25 10.02
CA GLY A 96 -11.93 -8.09 9.80
C GLY A 96 -11.20 -6.86 9.28
N LYS A 97 -9.90 -6.94 9.02
CA LYS A 97 -9.11 -5.80 8.53
C LYS A 97 -8.93 -5.88 7.01
N THR A 98 -9.05 -4.73 6.35
CA THR A 98 -8.78 -4.60 4.93
C THR A 98 -7.36 -4.11 4.68
N VAL A 99 -6.78 -4.50 3.54
CA VAL A 99 -5.44 -4.12 3.13
C VAL A 99 -5.52 -3.28 1.87
N TRP A 100 -5.09 -2.04 1.96
CA TRP A 100 -4.96 -1.11 0.86
C TRP A 100 -3.50 -0.91 0.50
N LEU A 101 -3.20 -0.74 -0.78
CA LEU A 101 -1.83 -0.54 -1.25
C LEU A 101 -1.81 0.50 -2.36
N TYR A 102 -0.98 1.53 -2.19
CA TYR A 102 -0.74 2.56 -3.19
C TYR A 102 0.56 2.26 -3.92
N THR A 103 0.55 2.31 -5.24
CA THR A 103 1.74 2.05 -6.05
C THR A 103 1.76 2.90 -7.31
N GLY A 104 2.94 3.21 -7.80
CA GLY A 104 3.13 3.83 -9.11
C GLY A 104 3.19 2.83 -10.26
N TYR A 105 3.22 1.53 -9.95
CA TYR A 105 3.10 0.50 -11.00
C TYR A 105 1.66 0.37 -11.45
N LEU A 106 1.46 0.02 -12.72
CA LEU A 106 0.14 -0.31 -13.23
C LEU A 106 -0.26 -1.72 -12.78
N TRP A 107 -1.55 -1.93 -12.59
CA TRP A 107 -2.10 -3.25 -12.28
C TRP A 107 -1.58 -4.33 -13.22
N GLU A 108 -1.54 -4.03 -14.51
CA GLU A 108 -1.11 -4.95 -15.55
C GLU A 108 0.34 -5.40 -15.37
N GLU A 109 1.18 -4.59 -14.72
CA GLU A 109 2.59 -4.91 -14.47
C GLU A 109 2.78 -5.80 -13.25
N ILE A 110 1.86 -5.75 -12.28
CA ILE A 110 2.08 -6.37 -10.96
C ILE A 110 1.02 -7.40 -10.59
N ARG A 111 0.01 -7.58 -11.40
CA ARG A 111 -1.13 -8.46 -11.10
C ARG A 111 -0.73 -9.93 -10.85
N ASP A 112 0.35 -10.38 -11.45
CA ASP A 112 0.81 -11.77 -11.35
C ASP A 112 1.73 -12.04 -10.16
N LEU A 113 2.04 -11.02 -9.36
CA LEU A 113 2.83 -11.21 -8.15
C LEU A 113 2.03 -12.07 -7.15
N PRO A 114 2.66 -13.11 -6.58
CA PRO A 114 1.93 -14.09 -5.73
C PRO A 114 1.25 -13.46 -4.52
N GLY A 115 1.83 -12.39 -3.97
CA GLY A 115 1.29 -11.72 -2.78
C GLY A 115 0.07 -10.86 -3.03
N MET A 116 -0.30 -10.59 -4.30
CA MET A 116 -1.47 -9.75 -4.60
C MET A 116 -2.77 -10.33 -4.06
N LYS A 117 -2.84 -11.63 -3.87
CA LYS A 117 -4.02 -12.26 -3.27
C LYS A 117 -4.32 -11.80 -1.84
N TRP A 118 -3.37 -11.18 -1.17
CA TRP A 118 -3.54 -10.66 0.19
C TRP A 118 -3.94 -9.19 0.24
N ILE A 119 -4.00 -8.52 -0.91
CA ILE A 119 -4.38 -7.12 -1.03
C ILE A 119 -5.86 -7.03 -1.38
N ASP A 120 -6.60 -6.17 -0.69
CA ASP A 120 -8.01 -5.96 -0.97
C ASP A 120 -8.22 -4.87 -2.02
N ILE A 121 -7.56 -3.73 -1.84
CA ILE A 121 -7.68 -2.58 -2.74
C ILE A 121 -6.30 -2.12 -3.16
N LEU A 122 -6.11 -1.93 -4.46
CA LEU A 122 -4.91 -1.35 -5.04
C LEU A 122 -5.27 0.02 -5.62
N VAL A 123 -4.48 1.03 -5.27
CA VAL A 123 -4.55 2.34 -5.94
C VAL A 123 -3.33 2.46 -6.83
N ASP A 124 -3.53 2.31 -8.14
CA ASP A 124 -2.46 2.47 -9.12
C ASP A 124 -2.55 3.81 -9.83
N GLU A 125 -1.53 4.15 -10.62
CA GLU A 125 -1.46 5.43 -11.30
C GLU A 125 -1.21 5.23 -12.79
N LEU A 126 -1.99 5.92 -13.61
CA LEU A 126 -1.78 5.95 -15.06
C LEU A 126 -0.61 6.86 -15.41
N SER A 127 0.21 6.47 -16.38
CA SER A 127 1.56 6.99 -16.62
C SER A 127 1.66 8.41 -17.18
N ASP A 128 0.57 9.05 -17.57
CA ASP A 128 0.63 10.32 -18.31
C ASP A 128 0.32 11.54 -17.45
N VAL A 129 0.72 11.55 -16.19
CA VAL A 129 0.19 12.54 -15.27
C VAL A 129 1.23 13.34 -14.56
N THR A 130 0.88 14.59 -14.37
CA THR A 130 1.75 15.60 -13.75
C THR A 130 1.59 15.69 -12.23
N TYR A 131 0.52 15.09 -11.66
CA TYR A 131 0.25 15.14 -10.22
C TYR A 131 -0.24 13.78 -9.72
N HIS A 132 0.42 13.29 -8.68
CA HIS A 132 0.14 12.00 -8.07
C HIS A 132 -0.25 12.18 -6.61
N TRP A 133 -1.54 12.29 -6.36
CA TRP A 133 -2.06 12.38 -5.00
C TRP A 133 -3.40 11.63 -4.92
N ALA A 134 -3.77 11.22 -3.73
CA ALA A 134 -5.04 10.56 -3.52
C ALA A 134 -6.20 11.43 -4.01
N GLY A 135 -7.06 10.85 -4.84
CA GLY A 135 -8.18 11.56 -5.45
C GLY A 135 -7.89 12.21 -6.79
N SER A 136 -6.67 12.06 -7.32
CA SER A 136 -6.39 12.57 -8.68
C SER A 136 -7.08 11.71 -9.73
N THR A 137 -7.41 12.30 -10.89
CA THR A 137 -8.16 11.63 -11.97
C THR A 137 -7.38 10.53 -12.68
N ASN A 138 -6.06 10.44 -12.45
CA ASN A 138 -5.18 9.44 -13.04
C ASN A 138 -5.02 8.19 -12.18
N GLN A 139 -5.59 8.18 -10.98
CA GLN A 139 -5.55 7.00 -10.12
C GLN A 139 -6.75 6.10 -10.37
N ARG A 140 -6.50 4.80 -10.36
CA ARG A 140 -7.57 3.81 -10.35
C ARG A 140 -7.62 3.17 -8.97
N VAL A 141 -8.82 3.04 -8.42
CA VAL A 141 -9.06 2.33 -7.16
C VAL A 141 -9.62 0.96 -7.52
N ILE A 142 -8.78 -0.06 -7.45
CA ILE A 142 -9.05 -1.39 -8.02
C ILE A 142 -9.46 -2.35 -6.91
N ASP A 143 -10.58 -3.06 -7.13
CA ASP A 143 -10.96 -4.20 -6.29
C ASP A 143 -10.11 -5.40 -6.73
N VAL A 144 -9.08 -5.70 -5.95
CA VAL A 144 -8.08 -6.71 -6.31
C VAL A 144 -8.70 -8.11 -6.36
N GLN A 145 -9.54 -8.46 -5.41
CA GLN A 145 -10.10 -9.81 -5.35
C GLN A 145 -11.03 -10.09 -6.53
N LYS A 146 -11.88 -9.13 -6.88
CA LYS A 146 -12.74 -9.26 -8.06
C LYS A 146 -11.92 -9.28 -9.35
N SER A 147 -10.88 -8.44 -9.44
CA SER A 147 -10.03 -8.35 -10.62
C SER A 147 -9.26 -9.66 -10.85
N LEU A 148 -8.74 -10.27 -9.78
CA LEU A 148 -8.05 -11.56 -9.89
C LEU A 148 -8.98 -12.68 -10.33
N LYS A 149 -10.22 -12.68 -9.86
CA LYS A 149 -11.21 -13.71 -10.22
C LYS A 149 -11.66 -13.60 -11.67
N THR A 150 -11.83 -12.41 -12.19
CA THR A 150 -12.36 -12.17 -13.53
C THR A 150 -11.28 -12.08 -14.61
N GLY A 151 -10.02 -11.81 -14.24
CA GLY A 151 -8.94 -11.57 -15.17
C GLY A 151 -8.96 -10.18 -15.80
N THR A 152 -9.91 -9.32 -15.43
CA THR A 152 -10.04 -7.94 -15.91
C THR A 152 -10.06 -6.97 -14.73
N VAL A 153 -9.69 -5.71 -15.00
CA VAL A 153 -9.73 -4.67 -13.96
C VAL A 153 -11.16 -4.38 -13.56
N ILE A 154 -11.47 -4.56 -12.28
CA ILE A 154 -12.74 -4.19 -11.68
C ILE A 154 -12.47 -3.07 -10.68
N LEU A 155 -13.10 -1.92 -10.87
CA LEU A 155 -12.93 -0.80 -9.96
C LEU A 155 -13.75 -1.01 -8.69
N LYS A 156 -13.29 -0.39 -7.60
CA LYS A 156 -14.01 -0.46 -6.32
C LYS A 156 -15.42 0.12 -6.49
N GLY A 157 -16.42 -0.64 -6.07
CA GLY A 157 -17.82 -0.24 -6.17
C GLY A 157 -18.55 -0.73 -7.43
N GLU A 158 -17.81 -1.39 -8.32
CA GLU A 158 -18.41 -2.02 -9.52
C GLU A 158 -18.96 -3.42 -9.24
#